data_ad3109fac73dde70ebb03cf7aac17da7
#
_entry.id   ad3109fac73dde70ebb03cf7aac17da7
#
_cell.length_a   1.000
_cell.length_b   1.000
_cell.length_c   1.000
_cell.angle_alpha   90.00
_cell.angle_beta   90.00
_cell.angle_gamma   90.00
#
_symmetry.space_group_name_H-M   'P 1'
#
loop_
_entity.id
_entity.type
_entity.pdbx_description
1 polymer ?
#
loop_
_entity_poly.entity_id
_entity_poly.type
_entity_poly.pdbx_seq_one_letter_code
_entity_poly.pdbx_strand_id
1 'polypeptide(L)' 'MEIHAYSDGGCSGNPGPGGWAYVLVIDGNKKSNSGGEPATTNNRMELRAVIYALKDL' A
#
# COMPACT_ATOMS: atom_id res chain seq x y z
N MET A 1 4.77 -21.71 7.47
CA MET A 1 4.70 -20.64 6.43
C MET A 1 5.00 -19.29 7.09
N GLU A 2 5.93 -18.54 6.56
CA GLU A 2 6.23 -17.20 7.03
C GLU A 2 5.66 -16.18 6.05
N ILE A 3 4.94 -15.19 6.58
CA ILE A 3 4.40 -14.10 5.80
C ILE A 3 4.82 -12.79 6.46
N HIS A 4 5.50 -11.94 5.70
CA HIS A 4 5.83 -10.59 6.12
C HIS A 4 5.16 -9.61 5.17
N ALA A 5 4.45 -8.64 5.72
CA ALA A 5 3.74 -7.65 4.94
C ALA A 5 4.19 -6.24 5.34
N TYR A 6 4.51 -5.44 4.36
CA TYR A 6 4.88 -4.04 4.55
C TYR A 6 3.97 -3.19 3.68
N SER A 7 3.45 -2.12 4.25
CA SER A 7 2.60 -1.21 3.50
C SER A 7 2.91 0.23 3.87
N ASP A 8 2.76 1.12 2.91
CA ASP A 8 2.97 2.54 3.12
C ASP A 8 2.06 3.33 2.18
N GLY A 9 1.61 4.49 2.65
CA GLY A 9 0.79 5.38 1.85
C GLY A 9 0.86 6.79 2.39
N GLY A 10 0.75 7.74 1.48
CA GLY A 10 0.80 9.13 1.85
C GLY A 10 0.28 10.03 0.75
N CYS A 11 0.13 11.30 1.04
CA CYS A 11 -0.22 12.29 0.03
C CYS A 11 0.46 13.62 0.30
N SER A 12 0.55 14.41 -0.76
CA SER A 12 1.11 15.77 -0.74
C SER A 12 -0.04 16.76 -0.58
N GLY A 13 -0.21 17.28 0.62
CA GLY A 13 -1.38 18.09 0.98
C GLY A 13 -2.49 17.20 1.55
N ASN A 14 -3.61 17.81 1.92
CA ASN A 14 -4.73 17.06 2.51
C ASN A 14 -6.05 17.81 2.24
N PRO A 15 -6.77 17.53 1.10
CA PRO A 15 -6.42 16.52 0.12
C PRO A 15 -5.33 16.94 -0.86
N GLY A 16 -4.77 15.96 -1.58
CA GLY A 16 -3.77 16.21 -2.61
C GLY A 16 -3.38 14.92 -3.32
N PRO A 17 -2.44 14.99 -4.27
CA PRO A 17 -1.98 13.78 -4.95
C PRO A 17 -1.29 12.84 -3.96
N GLY A 18 -1.62 11.56 -4.05
CA GLY A 18 -1.11 10.56 -3.13
C GLY A 18 -0.77 9.25 -3.81
N GLY A 19 -0.10 8.40 -3.06
CA GLY A 19 0.29 7.08 -3.53
C GLY A 19 0.28 6.07 -2.39
N TRP A 20 0.23 4.81 -2.78
CA TRP A 20 0.28 3.68 -1.87
C TRP A 20 1.19 2.60 -2.45
N ALA A 21 1.75 1.80 -1.57
CA ALA A 21 2.59 0.69 -1.97
C ALA A 21 2.55 -0.40 -0.90
N TYR A 22 2.76 -1.62 -1.31
CA TYR A 22 2.94 -2.73 -0.38
C TYR A 22 3.96 -3.73 -0.92
N VAL A 23 4.56 -4.46 0.00
CA VAL A 23 5.45 -5.58 -0.30
C VAL A 23 5.02 -6.76 0.57
N LEU A 24 4.85 -7.90 -0.05
CA LEU A 24 4.56 -9.16 0.62
C LEU A 24 5.75 -10.09 0.41
N VAL A 25 6.20 -10.72 1.49
CA VAL A 25 7.21 -11.77 1.43
C VAL A 25 6.59 -13.03 2.01
N ILE A 26 6.38 -14.04 1.17
CA ILE A 26 5.72 -15.28 1.53
C ILE A 26 6.69 -16.42 1.27
N ASP A 27 7.18 -17.05 2.34
CA ASP A 27 8.15 -18.14 2.26
C ASP A 27 9.36 -17.79 1.38
N GLY A 28 9.87 -16.56 1.51
CA GLY A 28 11.01 -16.07 0.75
C GLY A 28 10.68 -15.50 -0.64
N ASN A 29 9.45 -15.63 -1.11
CA ASN A 29 9.03 -15.08 -2.38
C ASN A 29 8.44 -13.67 -2.20
N LYS A 30 8.94 -12.72 -2.97
CA LYS A 30 8.58 -11.32 -2.85
C LYS A 30 7.56 -10.91 -3.90
N LYS A 31 6.55 -10.16 -3.46
CA LYS A 31 5.47 -9.67 -4.28
C LYS A 31 5.19 -8.23 -3.90
N SER A 32 5.06 -7.34 -4.85
CA SER A 32 4.82 -5.93 -4.55
C SER A 32 3.92 -5.27 -5.58
N ASN A 33 3.28 -4.18 -5.17
CA ASN A 33 2.47 -3.38 -6.07
C ASN A 33 2.36 -1.97 -5.51
N SER A 34 1.99 -1.02 -6.38
CA SER A 34 1.85 0.38 -5.98
C SER A 34 0.84 1.07 -6.90
N GLY A 35 0.35 2.21 -6.46
CA GLY A 35 -0.58 3.01 -7.26
C GLY A 35 -0.68 4.40 -6.70
N GLY A 36 -1.47 5.25 -7.37
CA GLY A 36 -1.65 6.63 -6.96
C GLY A 36 -3.04 7.15 -7.24
N GLU A 37 -3.40 8.25 -6.59
CA GLU A 37 -4.65 8.96 -6.81
C GLU A 37 -4.37 10.47 -6.90
N PRO A 38 -5.07 11.18 -7.81
CA PRO A 38 -4.80 12.61 -8.00
C PRO A 38 -5.29 13.50 -6.86
N ALA A 39 -6.29 13.06 -6.10
CA ALA A 39 -6.82 13.80 -4.95
C ALA A 39 -7.27 12.83 -3.87
N THR A 40 -6.54 12.81 -2.76
CA THR A 40 -6.79 11.84 -1.69
C THR A 40 -6.25 12.37 -0.36
N THR A 41 -6.24 11.54 0.66
CA THR A 41 -5.68 11.84 1.98
C THR A 41 -4.69 10.77 2.41
N ASN A 42 -3.82 11.09 3.37
CA ASN A 42 -2.88 10.12 3.94
C ASN A 42 -3.61 8.88 4.45
N ASN A 43 -4.68 9.07 5.20
CA ASN A 43 -5.43 7.95 5.78
C ASN A 43 -5.99 7.02 4.71
N ARG A 44 -6.49 7.59 3.62
CA ARG A 44 -7.01 6.79 2.51
C ARG A 44 -5.90 5.98 1.83
N MET A 45 -4.73 6.58 1.65
CA MET A 45 -3.60 5.90 1.02
C MET A 45 -3.04 4.78 1.89
N GLU A 46 -2.91 5.01 3.19
CA GLU A 46 -2.51 3.97 4.13
C GLU A 46 -3.49 2.80 4.11
N LEU A 47 -4.78 3.10 4.15
CA LEU A 47 -5.82 2.07 4.14
C LEU A 47 -5.84 1.30 2.83
N ARG A 48 -5.66 1.98 1.70
CA ARG A 48 -5.61 1.32 0.39
C ARG A 48 -4.43 0.36 0.29
N ALA A 49 -3.26 0.76 0.79
CA ALA A 49 -2.09 -0.11 0.81
C ALA A 49 -2.39 -1.42 1.56
N VAL A 50 -3.02 -1.32 2.72
CA VAL A 50 -3.40 -2.50 3.52
C VAL A 50 -4.44 -3.35 2.80
N ILE A 51 -5.48 -2.72 2.24
CA ILE A 51 -6.54 -3.44 1.54
C ILE A 51 -5.98 -4.22 0.34
N TYR A 52 -5.15 -3.59 -0.47
CA TYR A 52 -4.59 -4.25 -1.64
C TYR A 52 -3.58 -5.33 -1.26
N ALA A 53 -2.81 -5.13 -0.19
CA ALA A 53 -1.93 -6.16 0.33
C ALA A 53 -2.71 -7.40 0.77
N LEU A 54 -3.82 -7.20 1.48
CA LEU A 54 -4.68 -8.31 1.92
C LEU A 54 -5.34 -9.04 0.75
N LYS A 55 -5.72 -8.32 -0.29
CA LYS A 55 -6.30 -8.92 -1.49
C LYS A 55 -5.29 -9.77 -2.27
N ASP A 56 -4.04 -9.41 -2.19
CA ASP A 56 -2.96 -10.09 -2.91
C ASP A 56 -2.42 -11.31 -2.16
N LEU A 57 -2.85 -11.49 -0.94
CA LEU A 57 -2.51 -12.69 -0.15
C LEU A 57 -3.28 -13.94 -0.68
#